data_f702b4699b59df7178f86e1af25087bb
#
_entry.id   f702b4699b59df7178f86e1af25087bb
#
_cell.length_a   1.000
_cell.length_b   1.000
_cell.length_c   1.000
_cell.angle_alpha   90.00
_cell.angle_beta   90.00
_cell.angle_gamma   90.00
#
_symmetry.space_group_name_H-M   'P 1'
#
loop_
_entity.id
_entity.type
_entity.pdbx_description
1 polymer ?
#
loop_
_entity_poly.entity_id
_entity_poly.type
_entity_poly.pdbx_seq_one_letter_code
_entity_poly.pdbx_strand_id
1 'polypeptide(L)'
;DLFRALHHPRKLFEDLDQVAMAFRREQGVDTLLLTREEVGGLWNNAPRNLLTLSPGQWMEFAFYPLAQYAREEGLEIDVNALIKKTELIDYYHRIPKKFAVEDQVRTWQDVYEVTPHERGFKVRSRDVKTGDESTYTCTYLVYATGQRAKLRQLEVEGEDQPFVTPFYDRPEDFPGERVMVVGGGRSADW
;
A
#
# COMPACT_ATOMS: atom_id res chain seq x y z
N ASP A 1 -16.15 -16.37 -7.74
CA ASP A 1 -16.34 -16.24 -6.30
C ASP A 1 -15.02 -16.26 -5.53
N LEU A 2 -14.05 -17.12 -5.90
CA LEU A 2 -12.70 -17.13 -5.28
C LEU A 2 -12.03 -15.74 -5.35
N PHE A 3 -12.06 -15.09 -6.51
CA PHE A 3 -11.47 -13.75 -6.67
C PHE A 3 -12.12 -12.72 -5.74
N ARG A 4 -13.44 -12.78 -5.59
CA ARG A 4 -14.18 -11.87 -4.70
C ARG A 4 -13.86 -12.16 -3.23
N ALA A 5 -13.75 -13.43 -2.85
CA ALA A 5 -13.38 -13.84 -1.50
C ALA A 5 -11.95 -13.39 -1.13
N LEU A 6 -11.03 -13.38 -2.08
CA LEU A 6 -9.65 -12.91 -1.88
C LEU A 6 -9.55 -11.38 -1.87
N HIS A 7 -10.38 -10.70 -2.65
CA HIS A 7 -10.29 -9.25 -2.83
C HIS A 7 -11.06 -8.47 -1.74
N HIS A 8 -12.23 -8.95 -1.34
CA HIS A 8 -13.08 -8.34 -0.33
C HIS A 8 -13.76 -9.43 0.52
N PRO A 9 -13.02 -10.10 1.39
CA PRO A 9 -13.50 -11.30 2.06
C PRO A 9 -14.78 -11.06 2.86
N ARG A 10 -14.91 -9.95 3.57
CA ARG A 10 -16.08 -9.67 4.40
C ARG A 10 -17.22 -8.90 3.71
N LYS A 11 -16.98 -8.31 2.57
CA LYS A 11 -18.04 -7.60 1.84
C LYS A 11 -19.11 -8.53 1.28
N LEU A 12 -18.77 -9.79 1.07
CA LEU A 12 -19.58 -10.78 0.36
C LEU A 12 -20.00 -11.96 1.23
N PHE A 13 -19.31 -12.18 2.32
CA PHE A 13 -19.54 -13.31 3.21
C PHE A 13 -19.61 -12.78 4.64
N GLU A 14 -20.79 -12.81 5.24
CA GLU A 14 -20.96 -12.50 6.65
C GLU A 14 -20.24 -13.54 7.52
N ASP A 15 -20.04 -14.75 6.97
CA ASP A 15 -19.36 -15.87 7.60
C ASP A 15 -18.20 -16.33 6.71
N LEU A 16 -16.97 -16.04 7.14
CA LEU A 16 -15.74 -16.47 6.47
C LEU A 16 -15.49 -17.98 6.54
N ASP A 17 -16.14 -18.68 7.46
CA ASP A 17 -16.03 -20.14 7.58
C ASP A 17 -16.59 -20.86 6.35
N GLN A 18 -17.39 -20.18 5.53
CA GLN A 18 -17.88 -20.72 4.26
C GLN A 18 -16.82 -20.72 3.15
N VAL A 19 -15.73 -19.97 3.31
CA VAL A 19 -14.62 -19.98 2.36
C VAL A 19 -13.54 -20.93 2.92
N ALA A 20 -13.65 -22.21 2.60
CA ALA A 20 -12.72 -23.25 3.05
C ALA A 20 -11.34 -23.11 2.37
N MET A 21 -10.67 -21.97 2.56
CA MET A 21 -9.32 -21.72 2.08
C MET A 21 -8.35 -21.61 3.24
N ALA A 22 -7.24 -22.30 3.13
CA ALA A 22 -6.13 -22.19 4.07
C ALA A 22 -4.86 -21.76 3.35
N PHE A 23 -4.14 -20.84 3.95
CA PHE A 23 -2.80 -20.50 3.52
C PHE A 23 -1.84 -21.66 3.86
N ARG A 24 -1.12 -22.17 2.86
CA ARG A 24 -0.11 -23.23 3.02
C ARG A 24 1.22 -22.76 2.49
N ARG A 25 2.13 -22.40 3.40
CA ARG A 25 3.46 -21.91 3.05
C ARG A 25 4.32 -22.96 2.35
N GLU A 26 4.24 -24.20 2.79
CA GLU A 26 5.02 -25.33 2.24
C GLU A 26 4.71 -25.64 0.78
N GLN A 27 3.63 -25.10 0.25
CA GLN A 27 3.25 -25.19 -1.15
C GLN A 27 3.45 -23.88 -1.91
N GLY A 28 4.12 -22.92 -1.29
CA GLY A 28 4.41 -21.62 -1.88
C GLY A 28 5.36 -21.73 -3.06
N VAL A 29 5.28 -20.74 -3.93
CA VAL A 29 6.23 -20.52 -5.03
C VAL A 29 7.39 -19.70 -4.50
N ASP A 30 8.61 -20.01 -4.94
CA ASP A 30 9.79 -19.17 -4.68
C ASP A 30 9.55 -17.80 -5.28
N THR A 31 9.46 -16.79 -4.43
CA THR A 31 8.98 -15.46 -4.78
C THR A 31 9.85 -14.40 -4.12
N LEU A 32 10.10 -13.32 -4.83
CA LEU A 32 10.75 -12.12 -4.29
C LEU A 32 9.90 -10.89 -4.62
N LEU A 33 9.50 -10.16 -3.59
CA LEU A 33 8.85 -8.86 -3.70
C LEU A 33 9.89 -7.75 -3.57
N LEU A 34 10.00 -6.91 -4.59
CA LEU A 34 10.79 -5.67 -4.53
C LEU A 34 9.84 -4.48 -4.38
N THR A 35 10.04 -3.67 -3.38
CA THR A 35 9.26 -2.45 -3.17
C THR A 35 10.17 -1.25 -2.90
N ARG A 36 9.87 -0.12 -3.52
CA ARG A 36 10.66 1.11 -3.39
C ARG A 36 10.55 1.76 -2.01
N GLU A 37 9.54 1.38 -1.25
CA GLU A 37 9.24 1.90 0.09
C GLU A 37 9.02 0.73 1.05
N GLU A 38 8.53 1.01 2.24
CA GLU A 38 8.01 -0.03 3.14
C GLU A 38 6.79 -0.73 2.54
N VAL A 39 6.44 -1.87 3.09
CA VAL A 39 5.21 -2.58 2.76
C VAL A 39 4.01 -1.66 3.01
N GLY A 40 3.03 -1.66 2.09
CA GLY A 40 1.85 -0.79 2.21
C GLY A 40 1.70 0.22 1.05
N GLY A 41 2.73 0.34 0.21
CA GLY A 41 2.68 1.14 -1.02
C GLY A 41 2.30 2.60 -0.77
N LEU A 42 1.29 3.09 -1.50
CA LEU A 42 0.84 4.49 -1.40
C LEU A 42 0.44 4.94 0.01
N TRP A 43 0.02 4.01 0.87
CA TRP A 43 -0.39 4.33 2.24
C TRP A 43 0.76 4.81 3.12
N ASN A 44 2.01 4.48 2.79
CA ASN A 44 3.17 5.02 3.49
C ASN A 44 3.22 6.55 3.37
N ASN A 45 2.86 7.09 2.20
CA ASN A 45 2.93 8.51 1.87
C ASN A 45 1.57 9.23 1.91
N ALA A 46 0.50 8.56 2.31
CA ALA A 46 -0.78 9.22 2.50
C ALA A 46 -0.71 10.23 3.66
N PRO A 47 -1.52 11.31 3.65
CA PRO A 47 -1.56 12.29 4.73
C PRO A 47 -1.71 11.65 6.10
N ARG A 48 -1.00 12.19 7.10
CA ARG A 48 -0.91 11.57 8.43
C ARG A 48 -2.25 11.43 9.13
N ASN A 49 -3.10 12.43 8.98
CA ASN A 49 -4.42 12.48 9.62
C ASN A 49 -5.55 11.88 8.77
N LEU A 50 -5.18 11.23 7.65
CA LEU A 50 -6.13 10.64 6.74
C LEU A 50 -6.97 9.56 7.41
N LEU A 51 -8.29 9.63 7.21
CA LEU A 51 -9.21 8.52 7.42
C LEU A 51 -9.41 7.77 6.09
N THR A 52 -9.55 6.46 6.16
CA THR A 52 -9.89 5.66 4.98
C THR A 52 -11.26 6.07 4.43
N LEU A 53 -11.46 5.95 3.12
CA LEU A 53 -12.76 6.21 2.49
C LEU A 53 -13.69 4.99 2.51
N SER A 54 -13.19 3.88 3.04
CA SER A 54 -13.91 2.62 3.17
C SER A 54 -13.77 2.10 4.59
N PRO A 55 -14.74 1.37 5.11
CA PRO A 55 -14.61 0.68 6.38
C PRO A 55 -13.36 -0.19 6.45
N GLY A 56 -12.74 -0.29 7.61
CA GLY A 56 -11.49 -1.03 7.80
C GLY A 56 -11.55 -2.46 7.31
N GLN A 57 -12.68 -3.14 7.50
CA GLN A 57 -12.90 -4.51 6.99
C GLN A 57 -12.80 -4.65 5.46
N TRP A 58 -12.87 -3.57 4.69
CA TRP A 58 -12.69 -3.61 3.24
C TRP A 58 -11.23 -3.44 2.83
N MET A 59 -10.39 -3.06 3.77
CA MET A 59 -8.96 -2.85 3.58
C MET A 59 -8.13 -4.03 4.06
N GLU A 60 -8.79 -5.07 4.58
CA GLU A 60 -8.11 -6.21 5.18
C GLU A 60 -7.54 -7.18 4.14
N PHE A 61 -6.49 -7.88 4.52
CA PHE A 61 -5.89 -8.96 3.75
C PHE A 61 -6.70 -10.25 3.93
N ALA A 62 -6.83 -11.04 2.86
CA ALA A 62 -7.75 -12.18 2.77
C ALA A 62 -7.65 -13.20 3.92
N PHE A 63 -6.44 -13.48 4.41
CA PHE A 63 -6.18 -14.49 5.43
C PHE A 63 -5.78 -13.90 6.79
N TYR A 64 -5.90 -12.59 6.94
CA TYR A 64 -5.57 -11.88 8.16
C TYR A 64 -6.56 -10.75 8.41
N PRO A 65 -7.75 -11.05 8.96
CA PRO A 65 -8.74 -10.03 9.23
C PRO A 65 -8.21 -8.91 10.13
N LEU A 66 -8.55 -7.67 9.83
CA LEU A 66 -8.14 -6.50 10.63
C LEU A 66 -8.59 -6.62 12.09
N ALA A 67 -9.77 -7.20 12.33
CA ALA A 67 -10.26 -7.49 13.68
C ALA A 67 -9.38 -8.52 14.43
N GLN A 68 -8.75 -9.44 13.72
CA GLN A 68 -7.78 -10.37 14.31
C GLN A 68 -6.51 -9.64 14.69
N TYR A 69 -5.98 -8.82 13.78
CA TYR A 69 -4.82 -7.97 14.06
C TYR A 69 -5.05 -7.08 15.29
N ALA A 70 -6.19 -6.40 15.34
CA ALA A 70 -6.52 -5.52 16.47
C ALA A 70 -6.50 -6.29 17.81
N ARG A 71 -7.08 -7.50 17.85
CA ARG A 71 -7.04 -8.35 19.05
C ARG A 71 -5.62 -8.80 19.42
N GLU A 72 -4.81 -9.20 18.44
CA GLU A 72 -3.43 -9.67 18.67
C GLU A 72 -2.53 -8.56 19.22
N GLU A 73 -2.74 -7.31 18.77
CA GLU A 73 -1.93 -6.14 19.20
C GLU A 73 -2.58 -5.37 20.37
N GLY A 74 -3.74 -5.80 20.88
CA GLY A 74 -4.45 -5.13 21.97
C GLY A 74 -5.00 -3.74 21.60
N LEU A 75 -5.41 -3.56 20.34
CA LEU A 75 -5.91 -2.30 19.80
C LEU A 75 -7.44 -2.28 19.76
N GLU A 76 -8.02 -1.11 19.96
CA GLU A 76 -9.45 -0.86 19.77
C GLU A 76 -9.68 -0.23 18.39
N ILE A 77 -9.94 -1.05 17.38
CA ILE A 77 -10.25 -0.61 16.01
C ILE A 77 -11.67 -1.03 15.66
N ASP A 78 -12.54 -0.06 15.38
CA ASP A 78 -13.86 -0.35 14.80
C ASP A 78 -13.71 -0.64 13.30
N VAL A 79 -13.65 -1.92 12.96
CA VAL A 79 -13.46 -2.37 11.57
C VAL A 79 -14.64 -2.03 10.65
N ASN A 80 -15.79 -1.64 11.20
CA ASN A 80 -16.97 -1.23 10.44
C ASN A 80 -16.99 0.27 10.14
N ALA A 81 -16.12 1.02 10.81
CA ALA A 81 -15.95 2.46 10.61
C ALA A 81 -14.78 2.77 9.65
N LEU A 82 -14.67 4.04 9.28
CA LEU A 82 -13.46 4.57 8.65
C LEU A 82 -12.33 4.55 9.67
N ILE A 83 -11.18 4.02 9.30
CA ILE A 83 -10.03 3.89 10.19
C ILE A 83 -8.94 4.90 9.86
N LYS A 84 -8.06 5.17 10.80
CA LYS A 84 -6.93 6.05 10.59
C LYS A 84 -5.90 5.41 9.66
N LYS A 85 -5.28 6.22 8.83
CA LYS A 85 -4.16 5.79 7.97
C LYS A 85 -3.07 5.09 8.78
N THR A 86 -2.77 5.57 9.99
CA THR A 86 -1.75 4.98 10.86
C THR A 86 -2.10 3.56 11.29
N GLU A 87 -3.36 3.30 11.64
CA GLU A 87 -3.83 1.96 12.00
C GLU A 87 -3.72 0.99 10.80
N LEU A 88 -4.06 1.48 9.61
CA LEU A 88 -3.98 0.68 8.39
C LEU A 88 -2.54 0.36 7.99
N ILE A 89 -1.63 1.32 8.08
CA ILE A 89 -0.24 1.10 7.68
C ILE A 89 0.49 0.18 8.66
N ASP A 90 0.23 0.29 9.95
CA ASP A 90 0.78 -0.60 10.96
C ASP A 90 0.31 -2.05 10.75
N TYR A 91 -0.96 -2.20 10.40
CA TYR A 91 -1.50 -3.50 9.99
C TYR A 91 -0.79 -4.07 8.76
N TYR A 92 -0.58 -3.27 7.70
CA TYR A 92 0.12 -3.74 6.50
C TYR A 92 1.58 -4.10 6.77
N HIS A 93 2.27 -3.36 7.60
CA HIS A 93 3.65 -3.68 8.01
C HIS A 93 3.72 -5.02 8.77
N ARG A 94 2.64 -5.42 9.43
CA ARG A 94 2.57 -6.69 10.16
C ARG A 94 2.41 -7.91 9.26
N ILE A 95 1.88 -7.75 8.05
CA ILE A 95 1.54 -8.86 7.14
C ILE A 95 2.73 -9.77 6.81
N PRO A 96 3.91 -9.29 6.39
CA PRO A 96 5.03 -10.18 6.10
C PRO A 96 5.41 -11.07 7.28
N LYS A 97 5.45 -10.52 8.48
CA LYS A 97 5.74 -11.27 9.71
C LYS A 97 4.64 -12.27 10.04
N LYS A 98 3.38 -11.90 9.87
CA LYS A 98 2.22 -12.77 10.12
C LYS A 98 2.29 -14.04 9.28
N PHE A 99 2.71 -13.92 8.03
CA PHE A 99 2.81 -15.05 7.11
C PHE A 99 4.24 -15.63 7.02
N ALA A 100 5.18 -15.14 7.83
CA ALA A 100 6.58 -15.53 7.84
C ALA A 100 7.21 -15.52 6.43
N VAL A 101 7.01 -14.41 5.71
CA VAL A 101 7.54 -14.16 4.36
C VAL A 101 8.46 -12.93 4.29
N GLU A 102 8.98 -12.50 5.43
CA GLU A 102 9.88 -11.32 5.53
C GLU A 102 11.14 -11.51 4.69
N ASP A 103 11.62 -12.73 4.61
CA ASP A 103 12.78 -13.12 3.79
C ASP A 103 12.52 -13.01 2.27
N GLN A 104 11.27 -12.93 1.87
CA GLN A 104 10.84 -12.77 0.48
C GLN A 104 10.55 -11.32 0.09
N VAL A 105 10.72 -10.38 1.02
CA VAL A 105 10.47 -8.96 0.80
C VAL A 105 11.76 -8.16 0.89
N ARG A 106 12.02 -7.34 -0.12
CA ARG A 106 13.10 -6.35 -0.13
C ARG A 106 12.48 -4.97 -0.27
N THR A 107 12.49 -4.24 0.82
CA THR A 107 12.08 -2.83 0.84
C THR A 107 13.20 -1.93 0.33
N TRP A 108 12.87 -0.70 -0.02
CA TRP A 108 13.78 0.35 -0.51
C TRP A 108 14.51 -0.01 -1.80
N GLN A 109 13.91 -0.86 -2.63
CA GLN A 109 14.45 -1.28 -3.93
C GLN A 109 13.75 -0.58 -5.08
N ASP A 110 14.44 0.34 -5.73
CA ASP A 110 13.99 0.98 -6.96
C ASP A 110 14.35 0.13 -8.16
N VAL A 111 13.37 -0.54 -8.74
CA VAL A 111 13.57 -1.33 -9.97
C VAL A 111 13.62 -0.37 -11.15
N TYR A 112 14.77 -0.24 -11.78
CA TYR A 112 15.01 0.70 -12.87
C TYR A 112 15.15 0.04 -14.24
N GLU A 113 15.37 -1.27 -14.30
CA GLU A 113 15.51 -1.99 -15.55
C GLU A 113 14.93 -3.40 -15.46
N VAL A 114 14.18 -3.77 -16.47
CA VAL A 114 13.72 -5.15 -16.71
C VAL A 114 13.98 -5.50 -18.17
N THR A 115 14.71 -6.59 -18.39
CA THR A 115 15.03 -7.07 -19.74
C THR A 115 14.68 -8.55 -19.89
N PRO A 116 14.31 -9.01 -21.08
CA PRO A 116 14.19 -10.43 -21.37
C PRO A 116 15.52 -11.17 -21.09
N HIS A 117 15.43 -12.36 -20.51
CA HIS A 117 16.58 -13.20 -20.21
C HIS A 117 16.21 -14.67 -20.29
N GLU A 118 16.82 -15.41 -21.22
CA GLU A 118 16.53 -16.82 -21.48
C GLU A 118 15.00 -17.09 -21.58
N ARG A 119 14.43 -17.81 -20.59
CA ARG A 119 13.00 -18.12 -20.50
C ARG A 119 12.24 -17.22 -19.52
N GLY A 120 12.81 -16.09 -19.15
CA GLY A 120 12.23 -15.21 -18.14
C GLY A 120 12.73 -13.78 -18.25
N PHE A 121 13.05 -13.19 -17.11
CA PHE A 121 13.43 -11.80 -17.01
C PHE A 121 14.67 -11.64 -16.13
N LYS A 122 15.45 -10.62 -16.48
CA LYS A 122 16.51 -10.05 -15.64
C LYS A 122 16.03 -8.71 -15.13
N VAL A 123 16.08 -8.54 -13.81
CA VAL A 123 15.60 -7.36 -13.10
C VAL A 123 16.77 -6.70 -12.39
N ARG A 124 16.95 -5.41 -12.59
CA ARG A 124 17.96 -4.62 -11.87
C ARG A 124 17.29 -3.62 -10.96
N SER A 125 17.75 -3.57 -9.73
CA SER A 125 17.29 -2.61 -8.74
C SER A 125 18.46 -1.86 -8.12
N ARG A 126 18.11 -0.72 -7.52
CA ARG A 126 19.01 0.06 -6.70
C ARG A 126 18.37 0.31 -5.34
N ASP A 127 19.12 0.09 -4.28
CA ASP A 127 18.70 0.50 -2.94
C ASP A 127 18.63 2.02 -2.88
N VAL A 128 17.47 2.57 -2.52
CA VAL A 128 17.26 4.03 -2.52
C VAL A 128 17.94 4.73 -1.35
N LYS A 129 18.41 3.98 -0.34
CA LYS A 129 19.10 4.53 0.83
C LYS A 129 20.63 4.48 0.67
N THR A 130 21.15 3.37 0.14
CA THR A 130 22.60 3.15 0.02
C THR A 130 23.14 3.40 -1.39
N GLY A 131 22.30 3.29 -2.40
CA GLY A 131 22.69 3.34 -3.82
C GLY A 131 23.21 2.02 -4.36
N ASP A 132 23.27 0.96 -3.55
CA ASP A 132 23.77 -0.35 -3.97
C ASP A 132 22.89 -0.96 -5.04
N GLU A 133 23.52 -1.54 -6.05
CA GLU A 133 22.81 -2.21 -7.15
C GLU A 133 22.72 -3.72 -6.94
N SER A 134 21.57 -4.27 -7.30
CA SER A 134 21.31 -5.70 -7.27
C SER A 134 20.71 -6.18 -8.58
N THR A 135 20.98 -7.43 -8.92
CA THR A 135 20.45 -8.07 -10.11
C THR A 135 19.79 -9.40 -9.75
N TYR A 136 18.59 -9.61 -10.25
CA TYR A 136 17.80 -10.82 -10.05
C TYR A 136 17.40 -11.42 -11.39
N THR A 137 17.14 -12.72 -11.41
CA THR A 137 16.53 -13.42 -12.54
C THR A 137 15.27 -14.14 -12.08
N CYS A 138 14.23 -14.13 -12.89
CA CYS A 138 12.98 -14.82 -12.59
C CYS A 138 12.34 -15.38 -13.85
N THR A 139 11.57 -16.45 -13.71
CA THR A 139 10.78 -17.03 -14.81
C THR A 139 9.53 -16.19 -15.09
N TYR A 140 8.89 -15.69 -14.04
CA TYR A 140 7.66 -14.90 -14.12
C TYR A 140 7.88 -13.56 -13.42
N LEU A 141 7.33 -12.49 -14.01
CA LEU A 141 7.34 -11.16 -13.45
C LEU A 141 5.90 -10.69 -13.26
N VAL A 142 5.58 -10.26 -12.04
CA VAL A 142 4.32 -9.60 -11.72
C VAL A 142 4.57 -8.09 -11.61
N TYR A 143 4.03 -7.32 -12.54
CA TYR A 143 4.12 -5.87 -12.54
C TYR A 143 3.00 -5.28 -11.69
N ALA A 144 3.31 -4.90 -10.46
CA ALA A 144 2.35 -4.42 -9.45
C ALA A 144 2.82 -3.11 -8.80
N THR A 145 3.29 -2.15 -9.59
CA THR A 145 3.90 -0.89 -9.11
C THR A 145 2.90 0.10 -8.57
N GLY A 146 1.61 -0.22 -8.55
CA GLY A 146 0.56 0.66 -8.07
C GLY A 146 0.34 1.89 -8.94
N GLN A 147 -0.40 2.84 -8.41
CA GLN A 147 -0.64 4.12 -9.05
C GLN A 147 0.28 5.18 -8.44
N ARG A 148 1.36 5.50 -9.12
CA ARG A 148 2.14 6.72 -8.87
C ARG A 148 1.82 7.70 -9.97
N ALA A 149 0.75 8.45 -9.78
CA ALA A 149 0.37 9.48 -10.73
C ALA A 149 1.46 10.56 -10.78
N LYS A 150 1.91 10.91 -11.97
CA LYS A 150 2.53 12.21 -12.19
C LYS A 150 1.50 13.24 -11.78
N LEU A 151 1.85 14.11 -10.83
CA LEU A 151 0.97 15.20 -10.40
C LEU A 151 0.57 16.02 -11.63
N ARG A 152 -0.72 16.29 -11.75
CA ARG A 152 -1.21 17.23 -12.75
C ARG A 152 -0.83 18.62 -12.32
N GLN A 153 -0.27 19.36 -13.23
CA GLN A 153 -0.03 20.79 -13.05
C GLN A 153 -1.30 21.56 -13.37
N LEU A 154 -1.50 22.68 -12.70
CA LEU A 154 -2.65 23.54 -12.95
C LEU A 154 -2.50 24.34 -14.26
N GLU A 155 -1.24 24.55 -14.70
CA GLU A 155 -0.87 25.30 -15.90
C GLU A 155 -1.45 26.74 -15.87
N VAL A 156 -1.42 27.36 -14.68
CA VAL A 156 -1.88 28.73 -14.46
C VAL A 156 -0.75 29.61 -13.93
N GLU A 157 -0.87 30.89 -14.15
CA GLU A 157 0.08 31.89 -13.61
C GLU A 157 0.08 31.81 -12.07
N GLY A 158 1.26 31.71 -11.47
CA GLY A 158 1.45 31.65 -10.03
C GLY A 158 1.42 30.23 -9.44
N GLU A 159 1.34 29.17 -10.26
CA GLU A 159 1.40 27.78 -9.78
C GLU A 159 2.71 27.46 -9.03
N ASP A 160 3.79 28.14 -9.38
CA ASP A 160 5.13 27.98 -8.82
C ASP A 160 5.36 28.79 -7.52
N GLN A 161 4.34 29.52 -7.05
CA GLN A 161 4.48 30.31 -5.83
C GLN A 161 4.67 29.43 -4.59
N PRO A 162 5.48 29.86 -3.60
CA PRO A 162 5.79 29.05 -2.41
C PRO A 162 4.60 28.66 -1.54
N PHE A 163 3.48 29.36 -1.68
CA PHE A 163 2.23 29.08 -0.97
C PHE A 163 1.28 28.16 -1.74
N VAL A 164 1.65 27.75 -2.96
CA VAL A 164 0.93 26.76 -3.76
C VAL A 164 1.59 25.40 -3.56
N THR A 165 0.84 24.43 -3.06
CA THR A 165 1.37 23.08 -2.85
C THR A 165 0.40 22.04 -3.39
N PRO A 166 0.89 21.03 -4.11
CA PRO A 166 0.09 19.87 -4.51
C PRO A 166 0.04 18.81 -3.41
N PHE A 167 0.65 19.08 -2.26
CA PHE A 167 0.82 18.11 -1.18
C PHE A 167 0.19 18.62 0.11
N TYR A 168 -0.57 17.74 0.77
CA TYR A 168 -1.15 17.96 2.07
C TYR A 168 -0.72 16.82 3.01
N ASP A 169 -0.23 17.11 4.20
CA ASP A 169 0.05 16.13 5.24
C ASP A 169 -0.81 16.39 6.49
N ARG A 170 -0.89 17.65 6.92
CA ARG A 170 -1.60 18.03 8.15
C ARG A 170 -2.06 19.50 8.10
N PRO A 171 -3.09 19.84 8.85
CA PRO A 171 -3.62 21.22 8.89
C PRO A 171 -2.58 22.28 9.31
N GLU A 172 -1.66 21.90 10.19
CA GLU A 172 -0.65 22.81 10.76
C GLU A 172 0.37 23.30 9.71
N ASP A 173 0.45 22.63 8.56
CA ASP A 173 1.31 23.04 7.45
C ASP A 173 0.73 24.28 6.72
N PHE A 174 -0.52 24.68 7.05
CA PHE A 174 -1.24 25.81 6.45
C PHE A 174 -1.58 26.86 7.53
N PRO A 175 -0.64 27.72 7.90
CA PRO A 175 -0.82 28.66 9.01
C PRO A 175 -1.79 29.83 8.73
N GLY A 176 -2.36 29.89 7.53
CA GLY A 176 -3.31 30.94 7.14
C GLY A 176 -4.75 30.63 7.56
N GLU A 177 -5.54 31.69 7.74
CA GLU A 177 -6.97 31.57 8.06
C GLU A 177 -7.82 31.16 6.84
N ARG A 178 -7.29 31.27 5.64
CA ARG A 178 -7.99 30.99 4.39
C ARG A 178 -7.14 30.11 3.48
N VAL A 179 -7.66 28.94 3.20
CA VAL A 179 -7.04 27.98 2.27
C VAL A 179 -8.00 27.74 1.12
N MET A 180 -7.50 27.77 -0.10
CA MET A 180 -8.24 27.40 -1.30
C MET A 180 -7.81 25.97 -1.72
N VAL A 181 -8.78 25.09 -1.83
CA VAL A 181 -8.58 23.74 -2.40
C VAL A 181 -9.05 23.75 -3.84
N VAL A 182 -8.17 23.39 -4.77
CA VAL A 182 -8.47 23.32 -6.20
C VAL A 182 -8.71 21.87 -6.60
N GLY A 183 -9.97 21.55 -6.91
CA GLY A 183 -10.42 20.22 -7.29
C GLY A 183 -11.69 19.82 -6.55
N GLY A 184 -12.39 18.83 -7.07
CA GLY A 184 -13.64 18.29 -6.49
C GLY A 184 -13.63 16.77 -6.45
N GLY A 185 -12.47 16.16 -6.47
CA GLY A 185 -12.32 14.71 -6.31
C GLY A 185 -12.19 14.31 -4.84
N ARG A 186 -12.12 13.01 -4.58
CA ARG A 186 -12.00 12.46 -3.22
C ARG A 186 -10.81 13.01 -2.44
N SER A 187 -9.71 13.33 -3.12
CA SER A 187 -8.53 13.94 -2.47
C SER A 187 -8.76 15.38 -2.00
N ALA A 188 -9.84 16.03 -2.41
CA ALA A 188 -10.19 17.37 -1.94
C ALA A 188 -11.10 17.35 -0.71
N ASP A 189 -11.66 16.19 -0.36
CA ASP A 189 -12.54 15.97 0.80
C ASP A 189 -11.75 15.57 2.07
N TRP A 190 -10.44 15.38 1.96
CA TRP A 190 -9.59 14.90 3.04
C TRP A 190 -9.06 16.00 3.95
#